data_32080173264ef9048b24e8ff10046ce0
#
_entry.id   32080173264ef9048b24e8ff10046ce0
#
_cell.length_a   1.000
_cell.length_b   1.000
_cell.length_c   1.000
_cell.angle_alpha   90.00
_cell.angle_beta   90.00
_cell.angle_gamma   90.00
#
_symmetry.space_group_name_H-M   'P 1'
#
loop_
_entity.id
_entity.type
_entity.pdbx_description
1 polymer ?
#
loop_
_entity_poly.entity_id
_entity_poly.type
_entity_poly.pdbx_seq_one_letter_code
_entity_poly.pdbx_strand_id
1 'polypeptide(L)'
;AHMVQAKFTRIQFTPDLMPSDILGTSVFDMATTTFHLKKGPVFTQLLLADEINRAPAKTQSALLEAMEEKQINLEGERHVLEAPFMVVATQNPIEYEGTYPLPEAQLDRFMFKVLVPYSPLDDEVEVLRRYHQGFDAHDLQAANLNPVLTAKQVVEIRESIKQIVVEEGILTYIAKIGVA
;
A
#
# COMPACT_ATOMS: atom_id res chain seq x y z
N ALA A 1 5.46 -8.29 -5.00
CA ALA A 1 5.12 -7.96 -6.40
C ALA A 1 5.52 -9.08 -7.35
N HIS A 2 6.74 -9.64 -7.25
CA HIS A 2 7.19 -10.70 -8.16
C HIS A 2 6.33 -11.97 -8.12
N MET A 3 5.86 -12.38 -6.94
CA MET A 3 5.01 -13.57 -6.77
C MET A 3 3.58 -13.35 -7.30
N VAL A 4 3.13 -12.11 -7.38
CA VAL A 4 1.87 -11.72 -8.01
C VAL A 4 2.22 -10.87 -9.21
N GLN A 5 1.80 -11.25 -10.42
CA GLN A 5 2.04 -10.46 -11.63
C GLN A 5 1.17 -9.19 -11.59
N ALA A 6 1.60 -8.23 -10.77
CA ALA A 6 0.89 -6.97 -10.55
C ALA A 6 1.87 -5.80 -10.66
N LYS A 7 1.38 -4.69 -11.17
CA LYS A 7 2.13 -3.44 -11.23
C LYS A 7 2.45 -2.99 -9.80
N PHE A 8 3.74 -2.75 -9.52
CA PHE A 8 4.24 -2.34 -8.21
C PHE A 8 4.88 -0.96 -8.30
N THR A 9 4.61 -0.14 -7.30
CA THR A 9 5.25 1.17 -7.15
C THR A 9 5.60 1.37 -5.68
N ARG A 10 6.76 1.99 -5.41
CA ARG A 10 7.17 2.45 -4.08
C ARG A 10 7.19 3.97 -4.07
N ILE A 11 6.67 4.56 -2.99
CA ILE A 11 6.78 5.98 -2.69
C ILE A 11 7.47 6.11 -1.34
N GLN A 12 8.55 6.90 -1.29
CA GLN A 12 9.16 7.34 -0.04
C GLN A 12 8.43 8.62 0.40
N PHE A 13 7.82 8.59 1.58
CA PHE A 13 7.15 9.75 2.13
C PHE A 13 8.15 10.69 2.80
N THR A 14 8.03 11.99 2.51
CA THR A 14 8.91 13.05 3.01
C THR A 14 8.06 14.24 3.49
N PRO A 15 8.61 15.13 4.34
CA PRO A 15 7.86 16.27 4.87
C PRO A 15 7.36 17.26 3.82
N ASP A 16 7.97 17.29 2.66
CA ASP A 16 7.63 18.17 1.53
C ASP A 16 6.73 17.51 0.48
N LEU A 17 6.43 16.21 0.64
CA LEU A 17 5.60 15.47 -0.31
C LEU A 17 4.16 16.01 -0.36
N MET A 18 3.70 16.39 -1.53
CA MET A 18 2.36 16.94 -1.76
C MET A 18 1.37 15.86 -2.25
N PRO A 19 0.06 16.06 -2.05
CA PRO A 19 -0.97 15.16 -2.62
C PRO A 19 -0.84 14.96 -4.13
N SER A 20 -0.50 16.02 -4.88
CA SER A 20 -0.27 15.95 -6.33
C SER A 20 0.87 15.03 -6.74
N ASP A 21 1.89 14.86 -5.88
CA ASP A 21 3.01 13.96 -6.15
C ASP A 21 2.59 12.50 -6.10
N ILE A 22 1.55 12.20 -5.32
CA ILE A 22 0.97 10.84 -5.17
C ILE A 22 -0.12 10.58 -6.20
N LEU A 23 -1.08 11.51 -6.31
CA LEU A 23 -2.28 11.34 -7.13
C LEU A 23 -2.02 11.65 -8.60
N GLY A 24 -1.09 12.56 -8.86
CA GLY A 24 -0.86 13.12 -10.18
C GLY A 24 -1.43 14.52 -10.29
N THR A 25 -1.26 15.11 -11.44
CA THR A 25 -1.66 16.48 -11.76
C THR A 25 -2.11 16.60 -13.20
N SER A 26 -2.98 17.54 -13.46
CA SER A 26 -3.36 17.92 -14.81
C SER A 26 -2.32 18.87 -15.38
N VAL A 27 -1.83 18.57 -16.57
CA VAL A 27 -0.83 19.36 -17.29
C VAL A 27 -1.45 19.87 -18.57
N PHE A 28 -1.37 21.18 -18.78
CA PHE A 28 -1.81 21.80 -20.02
C PHE A 28 -0.80 21.55 -21.13
N ASP A 29 -1.25 20.91 -22.22
CA ASP A 29 -0.45 20.73 -23.43
C ASP A 29 -0.74 21.87 -24.40
N MET A 30 0.27 22.69 -24.64
CA MET A 30 0.19 23.82 -25.55
C MET A 30 0.02 23.40 -27.02
N ALA A 31 0.51 22.23 -27.40
CA ALA A 31 0.43 21.77 -28.80
C ALA A 31 -0.99 21.32 -29.16
N THR A 32 -1.70 20.68 -28.23
CA THR A 32 -3.06 20.19 -28.40
C THR A 32 -4.12 21.12 -27.81
N THR A 33 -3.71 22.16 -27.05
CA THR A 33 -4.58 23.09 -26.33
C THR A 33 -5.54 22.35 -25.38
N THR A 34 -5.10 21.22 -24.80
CA THR A 34 -5.90 20.36 -23.91
C THR A 34 -5.16 20.08 -22.60
N PHE A 35 -5.92 19.76 -21.56
CA PHE A 35 -5.38 19.26 -20.32
C PHE A 35 -5.23 17.74 -20.39
N HIS A 36 -4.08 17.23 -19.95
CA HIS A 36 -3.82 15.80 -19.84
C HIS A 36 -3.46 15.43 -18.42
N LEU A 37 -4.06 14.37 -17.91
CA LEU A 37 -3.68 13.82 -16.62
C LEU A 37 -2.30 13.17 -16.69
N LYS A 38 -1.32 13.74 -15.97
CA LYS A 38 -0.08 13.07 -15.62
C LYS A 38 -0.34 12.24 -14.38
N LYS A 39 -0.57 10.93 -14.57
CA LYS A 39 -0.86 9.97 -13.49
C LYS A 39 0.28 9.90 -12.49
N GLY A 40 -0.07 10.02 -11.20
CA GLY A 40 0.85 9.81 -10.09
C GLY A 40 1.11 8.32 -9.80
N PRO A 41 2.03 8.03 -8.88
CA PRO A 41 2.42 6.66 -8.53
C PRO A 41 1.30 5.82 -7.89
N VAL A 42 0.22 6.43 -7.42
CA VAL A 42 -0.95 5.70 -6.90
C VAL A 42 -1.68 4.89 -7.99
N PHE A 43 -1.47 5.20 -9.27
CA PHE A 43 -2.00 4.42 -10.39
C PHE A 43 -1.19 3.13 -10.61
N THR A 44 -1.27 2.27 -9.62
CA THR A 44 -0.59 0.97 -9.53
C THR A 44 -1.52 -0.05 -8.88
N GLN A 45 -1.14 -1.32 -8.85
CA GLN A 45 -1.93 -2.37 -8.20
C GLN A 45 -1.42 -2.70 -6.78
N LEU A 46 -0.11 -2.62 -6.59
CA LEU A 46 0.54 -2.77 -5.29
C LEU A 46 1.38 -1.53 -5.01
N LEU A 47 1.02 -0.77 -3.99
CA LEU A 47 1.72 0.43 -3.57
C LEU A 47 2.43 0.20 -2.24
N LEU A 48 3.73 0.47 -2.18
CA LEU A 48 4.48 0.58 -0.93
C LEU A 48 4.61 2.06 -0.58
N ALA A 49 3.90 2.49 0.45
CA ALA A 49 4.00 3.83 1.05
C ALA A 49 5.00 3.77 2.21
N ASP A 50 6.26 4.10 1.91
CA ASP A 50 7.35 3.96 2.87
C ASP A 50 7.45 5.21 3.75
N GLU A 51 7.51 5.02 5.08
CA GLU A 51 7.52 6.07 6.10
C GLU A 51 6.35 7.06 5.97
N ILE A 52 5.13 6.54 5.87
CA ILE A 52 3.91 7.36 5.65
C ILE A 52 3.73 8.47 6.71
N ASN A 53 4.21 8.24 7.92
CA ASN A 53 4.16 9.20 9.03
C ASN A 53 5.09 10.41 8.85
N ARG A 54 5.97 10.45 7.85
CA ARG A 54 6.82 11.62 7.55
C ARG A 54 6.11 12.69 6.73
N ALA A 55 5.10 12.33 5.96
CA ALA A 55 4.38 13.30 5.15
C ALA A 55 3.31 14.06 5.94
N PRO A 56 2.99 15.30 5.53
CA PRO A 56 1.90 16.07 6.13
C PRO A 56 0.57 15.34 6.10
N ALA A 57 -0.29 15.62 7.08
CA ALA A 57 -1.61 14.97 7.21
C ALA A 57 -2.48 15.08 5.95
N LYS A 58 -2.36 16.18 5.20
CA LYS A 58 -3.07 16.36 3.92
C LYS A 58 -2.67 15.32 2.87
N THR A 59 -1.39 15.02 2.79
CA THR A 59 -0.84 14.03 1.85
C THR A 59 -1.20 12.61 2.27
N GLN A 60 -1.15 12.30 3.56
CA GLN A 60 -1.63 11.04 4.11
C GLN A 60 -3.12 10.84 3.79
N SER A 61 -3.96 11.87 4.04
CA SER A 61 -5.40 11.81 3.80
C SER A 61 -5.73 11.53 2.32
N ALA A 62 -4.98 12.11 1.40
CA ALA A 62 -5.18 11.87 -0.03
C ALA A 62 -4.95 10.40 -0.43
N LEU A 63 -3.91 9.75 0.13
CA LEU A 63 -3.68 8.33 -0.08
C LEU A 63 -4.78 7.48 0.57
N LEU A 64 -5.17 7.80 1.80
CA LEU A 64 -6.19 7.05 2.53
C LEU A 64 -7.57 7.13 1.87
N GLU A 65 -7.92 8.29 1.30
CA GLU A 65 -9.13 8.46 0.47
C GLU A 65 -9.07 7.56 -0.77
N ALA A 66 -7.95 7.58 -1.50
CA ALA A 66 -7.76 6.71 -2.66
C ALA A 66 -7.84 5.20 -2.30
N MET A 67 -7.38 4.82 -1.10
CA MET A 67 -7.50 3.45 -0.59
C MET A 67 -8.95 3.04 -0.32
N GLU A 68 -9.75 3.93 0.24
CA GLU A 68 -11.14 3.68 0.59
C GLU A 68 -12.03 3.68 -0.66
N GLU A 69 -11.96 4.75 -1.44
CA GLU A 69 -12.81 4.98 -2.61
C GLU A 69 -12.43 4.10 -3.82
N LYS A 70 -11.21 3.55 -3.86
CA LYS A 70 -10.64 2.85 -5.03
C LYS A 70 -10.67 3.69 -6.30
N GLN A 71 -10.68 5.00 -6.14
CA GLN A 71 -10.70 6.01 -7.18
C GLN A 71 -10.07 7.31 -6.70
N ILE A 72 -9.80 8.20 -7.63
CA ILE A 72 -9.27 9.54 -7.39
C ILE A 72 -10.14 10.53 -8.14
N ASN A 73 -10.46 11.65 -7.50
CA ASN A 73 -11.12 12.77 -8.14
C ASN A 73 -10.08 13.87 -8.38
N LEU A 74 -9.82 14.17 -9.65
CA LEU A 74 -8.92 15.25 -10.06
C LEU A 74 -9.66 16.19 -11.02
N GLU A 75 -9.71 17.46 -10.66
CA GLU A 75 -10.36 18.52 -11.46
C GLU A 75 -11.81 18.19 -11.89
N GLY A 76 -12.55 17.47 -11.03
CA GLY A 76 -13.92 17.05 -11.29
C GLY A 76 -14.06 15.78 -12.12
N GLU A 77 -12.96 15.20 -12.59
CA GLU A 77 -12.97 13.92 -13.27
C GLU A 77 -12.64 12.76 -12.30
N ARG A 78 -13.39 11.67 -12.46
CA ARG A 78 -13.24 10.45 -11.68
C ARG A 78 -12.31 9.48 -12.38
N HIS A 79 -11.24 9.09 -11.71
CA HIS A 79 -10.26 8.11 -12.19
C HIS A 79 -10.28 6.88 -11.29
N VAL A 80 -10.79 5.77 -11.81
CA VAL A 80 -10.85 4.49 -11.07
C VAL A 80 -9.46 3.86 -11.03
N LEU A 81 -9.05 3.36 -9.87
CA LEU A 81 -7.81 2.60 -9.70
C LEU A 81 -7.99 1.17 -10.16
N GLU A 82 -6.97 0.62 -10.80
CA GLU A 82 -6.99 -0.74 -11.34
C GLU A 82 -6.98 -1.78 -10.21
N ALA A 83 -7.92 -2.73 -10.27
CA ALA A 83 -7.99 -3.82 -9.29
C ALA A 83 -6.99 -4.96 -9.61
N PRO A 84 -6.42 -5.62 -8.58
CA PRO A 84 -6.55 -5.28 -7.17
C PRO A 84 -5.73 -4.03 -6.81
N PHE A 85 -6.27 -3.12 -6.01
CA PHE A 85 -5.49 -2.01 -5.44
C PHE A 85 -5.24 -2.28 -3.96
N MET A 86 -3.97 -2.44 -3.59
CA MET A 86 -3.53 -2.71 -2.23
C MET A 86 -2.36 -1.81 -1.86
N VAL A 87 -2.40 -1.27 -0.66
CA VAL A 87 -1.35 -0.43 -0.09
C VAL A 87 -0.72 -1.15 1.10
N VAL A 88 0.61 -1.19 1.11
CA VAL A 88 1.42 -1.53 2.27
C VAL A 88 2.09 -0.24 2.71
N ALA A 89 1.87 0.16 3.96
CA ALA A 89 2.50 1.34 4.52
C ALA A 89 3.47 0.94 5.63
N THR A 90 4.61 1.62 5.70
CA THR A 90 5.54 1.51 6.82
C THR A 90 5.50 2.78 7.67
N GLN A 91 5.77 2.60 8.95
CA GLN A 91 5.98 3.68 9.90
C GLN A 91 7.22 3.38 10.72
N ASN A 92 8.08 4.38 10.91
CA ASN A 92 9.17 4.29 11.86
C ASN A 92 8.73 4.96 13.17
N PRO A 93 8.48 4.21 14.25
CA PRO A 93 8.00 4.76 15.51
C PRO A 93 9.10 5.50 16.31
N ILE A 94 10.37 5.35 15.93
CA ILE A 94 11.51 5.89 16.70
C ILE A 94 11.76 7.37 16.39
N GLU A 95 11.37 7.83 15.21
CA GLU A 95 11.54 9.22 14.79
C GLU A 95 10.35 10.07 15.27
N TYR A 96 10.53 10.83 16.36
CA TYR A 96 9.51 11.74 16.89
C TYR A 96 9.53 13.12 16.24
N GLU A 97 10.70 13.62 15.81
CA GLU A 97 10.82 14.92 15.16
C GLU A 97 10.43 14.86 13.69
N GLY A 98 9.54 15.77 13.28
CA GLY A 98 9.10 15.88 11.87
C GLY A 98 8.18 14.74 11.42
N THR A 99 7.52 14.04 12.35
CA THR A 99 6.54 13.00 12.01
C THR A 99 5.11 13.40 12.35
N TYR A 100 4.17 12.92 11.56
CA TYR A 100 2.73 13.12 11.70
C TYR A 100 2.08 11.74 11.90
N PRO A 101 1.90 11.28 13.14
CA PRO A 101 1.32 9.96 13.41
C PRO A 101 -0.09 9.88 12.82
N LEU A 102 -0.43 8.73 12.24
CA LEU A 102 -1.79 8.46 11.78
C LEU A 102 -2.73 8.33 12.98
N PRO A 103 -3.85 9.08 13.03
CA PRO A 103 -4.89 8.87 14.01
C PRO A 103 -5.46 7.43 13.94
N GLU A 104 -5.96 6.92 15.07
CA GLU A 104 -6.53 5.56 15.13
C GLU A 104 -7.64 5.33 14.10
N ALA A 105 -8.53 6.29 13.90
CA ALA A 105 -9.59 6.23 12.87
C ALA A 105 -9.05 6.09 11.44
N GLN A 106 -7.81 6.49 11.18
CA GLN A 106 -7.16 6.31 9.88
C GLN A 106 -6.44 4.96 9.79
N LEU A 107 -6.00 4.41 10.92
CA LEU A 107 -5.41 3.07 10.97
C LEU A 107 -6.44 1.97 10.66
N ASP A 108 -7.71 2.17 10.97
CA ASP A 108 -8.81 1.24 10.68
C ASP A 108 -9.00 0.96 9.16
N ARG A 109 -8.44 1.80 8.31
CA ARG A 109 -8.44 1.57 6.85
C ARG A 109 -7.46 0.48 6.40
N PHE A 110 -6.55 0.07 7.29
CA PHE A 110 -5.62 -1.02 7.06
C PHE A 110 -6.16 -2.31 7.66
N MET A 111 -6.16 -3.38 6.87
CA MET A 111 -6.63 -4.70 7.30
C MET A 111 -5.77 -5.30 8.42
N PHE A 112 -4.47 -5.01 8.42
CA PHE A 112 -3.52 -5.53 9.39
C PHE A 112 -2.55 -4.44 9.86
N LYS A 113 -2.22 -4.49 11.14
CA LYS A 113 -1.09 -3.80 11.75
C LYS A 113 -0.06 -4.85 12.14
N VAL A 114 1.10 -4.82 11.48
CA VAL A 114 2.19 -5.77 11.74
C VAL A 114 3.28 -5.04 12.50
N LEU A 115 3.60 -5.54 13.68
CA LEU A 115 4.75 -5.07 14.44
C LEU A 115 5.97 -5.90 14.06
N VAL A 116 7.05 -5.23 13.66
CA VAL A 116 8.31 -5.87 13.32
C VAL A 116 9.28 -5.63 14.47
N PRO A 117 9.47 -6.60 15.38
CA PRO A 117 10.46 -6.51 16.45
C PRO A 117 11.88 -6.70 15.89
N TYR A 118 12.88 -6.44 16.72
CA TYR A 118 14.24 -6.86 16.40
C TYR A 118 14.31 -8.38 16.30
N SER A 119 15.13 -8.86 15.38
CA SER A 119 15.36 -10.30 15.22
C SER A 119 16.04 -10.90 16.44
N PRO A 120 15.77 -12.17 16.80
CA PRO A 120 16.58 -12.91 17.76
C PRO A 120 18.06 -12.95 17.35
N LEU A 121 18.95 -13.10 18.32
CA LEU A 121 20.40 -13.11 18.08
C LEU A 121 20.82 -14.13 17.03
N ASP A 122 20.23 -15.32 17.06
CA ASP A 122 20.58 -16.40 16.12
C ASP A 122 20.21 -16.03 14.66
N ASP A 123 19.09 -15.34 14.47
CA ASP A 123 18.67 -14.86 13.15
C ASP A 123 19.58 -13.73 12.65
N GLU A 124 20.01 -12.82 13.53
CA GLU A 124 21.00 -11.78 13.19
C GLU A 124 22.33 -12.39 12.76
N VAL A 125 22.82 -13.41 13.46
CA VAL A 125 24.03 -14.15 13.08
C VAL A 125 23.86 -14.81 11.71
N GLU A 126 22.68 -15.38 11.43
CA GLU A 126 22.39 -16.00 10.14
C GLU A 126 22.35 -14.96 9.00
N VAL A 127 21.77 -13.78 9.23
CA VAL A 127 21.80 -12.67 8.28
C VAL A 127 23.24 -12.28 7.95
N LEU A 128 24.09 -12.07 8.96
CA LEU A 128 25.51 -11.74 8.76
C LEU A 128 26.24 -12.84 7.98
N ARG A 129 25.97 -14.11 8.28
CA ARG A 129 26.56 -15.26 7.57
C ARG A 129 26.17 -15.25 6.09
N ARG A 130 24.91 -15.01 5.76
CA ARG A 130 24.44 -14.96 4.37
C ARG A 130 25.09 -13.82 3.59
N TYR A 131 25.19 -12.63 4.18
CA TYR A 131 25.91 -11.52 3.56
C TYR A 131 27.39 -11.84 3.34
N HIS A 132 28.05 -12.47 4.31
CA HIS A 132 29.44 -12.91 4.17
C HIS A 132 29.62 -13.96 3.05
N GLN A 133 28.58 -14.76 2.78
CA GLN A 133 28.56 -15.75 1.69
C GLN A 133 28.18 -15.16 0.33
N GLY A 134 27.99 -13.83 0.24
CA GLY A 134 27.68 -13.13 -1.01
C GLY A 134 26.20 -12.99 -1.30
N PHE A 135 25.32 -13.16 -0.30
CA PHE A 135 23.90 -12.86 -0.48
C PHE A 135 23.69 -11.36 -0.74
N ASP A 136 23.01 -11.04 -1.82
CA ASP A 136 22.57 -9.68 -2.14
C ASP A 136 21.03 -9.59 -2.04
N ALA A 137 20.55 -8.82 -1.07
CA ALA A 137 19.11 -8.58 -0.89
C ALA A 137 18.46 -7.80 -2.06
N HIS A 138 19.26 -7.15 -2.90
CA HIS A 138 18.77 -6.41 -4.08
C HIS A 138 18.67 -7.33 -5.32
N ASP A 139 19.33 -8.48 -5.31
CA ASP A 139 19.22 -9.45 -6.40
C ASP A 139 18.06 -10.41 -6.16
N LEU A 140 16.85 -9.94 -6.55
CA LEU A 140 15.65 -10.77 -6.48
C LEU A 140 15.64 -11.93 -7.49
N GLN A 141 16.47 -11.90 -8.51
CA GLN A 141 16.59 -13.00 -9.49
C GLN A 141 17.33 -14.20 -8.88
N ALA A 142 18.34 -13.94 -8.07
CA ALA A 142 19.05 -14.99 -7.32
C ALA A 142 18.12 -15.74 -6.34
N ALA A 143 17.03 -15.11 -5.90
CA ALA A 143 16.05 -15.73 -5.01
C ALA A 143 15.11 -16.74 -5.72
N ASN A 144 15.21 -16.90 -7.05
CA ASN A 144 14.37 -17.79 -7.88
C ASN A 144 12.86 -17.67 -7.59
N LEU A 145 12.38 -16.45 -7.33
CA LEU A 145 10.96 -16.18 -7.06
C LEU A 145 10.18 -16.24 -8.37
N ASN A 146 9.38 -17.26 -8.55
CA ASN A 146 8.49 -17.40 -9.69
C ASN A 146 7.11 -16.81 -9.36
N PRO A 147 6.44 -16.15 -10.33
CA PRO A 147 5.06 -15.73 -10.17
C PRO A 147 4.14 -16.94 -9.92
N VAL A 148 3.32 -16.86 -8.89
CA VAL A 148 2.35 -17.91 -8.52
C VAL A 148 0.92 -17.49 -8.82
N LEU A 149 0.64 -16.19 -8.93
CA LEU A 149 -0.68 -15.63 -9.21
C LEU A 149 -0.57 -14.45 -10.18
N THR A 150 -1.61 -14.26 -10.96
CA THR A 150 -1.84 -13.03 -11.72
C THR A 150 -2.74 -12.08 -10.94
N ALA A 151 -2.70 -10.79 -11.25
CA ALA A 151 -3.62 -9.81 -10.69
C ALA A 151 -5.10 -10.21 -10.89
N LYS A 152 -5.44 -10.77 -12.05
CA LYS A 152 -6.79 -11.27 -12.36
C LYS A 152 -7.20 -12.39 -11.42
N GLN A 153 -6.34 -13.39 -11.20
CA GLN A 153 -6.62 -14.50 -10.27
C GLN A 153 -6.83 -14.01 -8.83
N VAL A 154 -6.10 -12.99 -8.39
CA VAL A 154 -6.34 -12.39 -7.06
C VAL A 154 -7.75 -11.81 -6.96
N VAL A 155 -8.23 -11.13 -8.00
CA VAL A 155 -9.61 -10.61 -8.05
C VAL A 155 -10.63 -11.75 -8.06
N GLU A 156 -10.40 -12.80 -8.84
CA GLU A 156 -11.28 -13.98 -8.90
C GLU A 156 -11.37 -14.70 -7.55
N ILE A 157 -10.26 -14.90 -6.86
CA ILE A 157 -10.22 -15.48 -5.51
C ILE A 157 -11.01 -14.60 -4.54
N ARG A 158 -10.84 -13.27 -4.60
CA ARG A 158 -11.59 -12.34 -3.77
C ARG A 158 -13.09 -12.41 -4.01
N GLU A 159 -13.53 -12.57 -5.26
CA GLU A 159 -14.95 -12.75 -5.56
C GLU A 159 -15.50 -14.08 -5.02
N SER A 160 -14.70 -15.17 -5.04
CA SER A 160 -15.13 -16.46 -4.51
C SER A 160 -15.38 -16.44 -3.00
N ILE A 161 -14.70 -15.55 -2.25
CA ILE A 161 -14.93 -15.40 -0.81
C ILE A 161 -16.36 -14.94 -0.51
N LYS A 162 -16.99 -14.17 -1.40
CA LYS A 162 -18.39 -13.73 -1.23
C LYS A 162 -19.41 -14.88 -1.23
N GLN A 163 -19.01 -16.08 -1.72
CA GLN A 163 -19.85 -17.26 -1.76
C GLN A 163 -19.79 -18.09 -0.46
N ILE A 164 -18.93 -17.70 0.47
CA ILE A 164 -18.83 -18.37 1.78
C ILE A 164 -20.08 -18.07 2.57
N VAL A 165 -20.80 -19.15 2.95
CA VAL A 165 -21.98 -19.05 3.79
C VAL A 165 -21.53 -18.89 5.26
N VAL A 166 -21.99 -17.83 5.90
CA VAL A 166 -21.77 -17.57 7.33
C VAL A 166 -23.10 -17.77 8.05
N GLU A 167 -23.17 -18.73 8.97
CA GLU A 167 -24.38 -18.99 9.74
C GLU A 167 -24.72 -17.83 10.68
N GLU A 168 -26.02 -17.63 10.94
CA GLU A 168 -26.55 -16.53 11.76
C GLU A 168 -25.93 -16.48 13.18
N GLY A 169 -25.62 -17.63 13.76
CA GLY A 169 -24.94 -17.74 15.05
C GLY A 169 -23.56 -17.10 15.05
N ILE A 170 -22.82 -17.25 13.94
CA ILE A 170 -21.49 -16.66 13.76
C ILE A 170 -21.59 -15.14 13.57
N LEU A 171 -22.57 -14.68 12.77
CA LEU A 171 -22.82 -13.25 12.58
C LEU A 171 -23.15 -12.56 13.91
N THR A 172 -24.02 -13.20 14.72
CA THR A 172 -24.36 -12.71 16.05
C THR A 172 -23.13 -12.67 16.97
N TYR A 173 -22.24 -13.67 16.91
CA TYR A 173 -21.02 -13.71 17.70
C TYR A 173 -20.07 -12.57 17.31
N ILE A 174 -19.85 -12.35 16.02
CA ILE A 174 -19.02 -11.26 15.50
C ILE A 174 -19.56 -9.90 15.97
N ALA A 175 -20.88 -9.68 15.85
CA ALA A 175 -21.52 -8.45 16.30
C ALA A 175 -21.33 -8.20 17.79
N LYS A 176 -21.41 -9.22 18.63
CA LYS A 176 -21.17 -9.11 20.08
C LYS A 176 -19.74 -8.72 20.42
N ILE A 177 -18.73 -9.18 19.65
CA ILE A 177 -17.34 -8.77 19.84
C ILE A 177 -17.17 -7.27 19.53
N GLY A 178 -17.86 -6.77 18.48
CA GLY A 178 -17.75 -5.35 18.08
C GLY A 178 -18.46 -4.36 19.01
N VAL A 179 -19.36 -4.84 19.90
CA VAL A 179 -20.15 -4.01 20.84
C VAL A 179 -19.58 -4.10 22.27
N ALA A 180 -18.69 -5.03 22.56
CA ALA A 180 -18.06 -5.22 23.87
C ALA A 180 -16.88 -4.24 24.07
#